data_075de8e053c91be7fcfad232c1457167
#
_entry.id   075de8e053c91be7fcfad232c1457167
#
_cell.length_a   1.000
_cell.length_b   1.000
_cell.length_c   1.000
_cell.angle_alpha   90.00
_cell.angle_beta   90.00
_cell.angle_gamma   90.00
#
_symmetry.space_group_name_H-M   'P 1'
#
loop_
_entity.id
_entity.type
_entity.pdbx_description
1 polymer ?
#
loop_
_entity_poly.entity_id
_entity_poly.type
_entity_poly.pdbx_seq_one_letter_code
_entity_poly.pdbx_strand_id
1 'polypeptide(L)'
;MLLILMSVAMPVAFNAWSALLNNFAVERAAFTGVEIGILQSLREVPGFLAFTTIFVLLIVREQTFAVLSLAMLGLGVALTGFLPFEFGLYFTTVLMSTGFHYFETLKQSLSLQWLHRDEAPGLLGRLLAVGSLTSLVTYGVLWVLLEIFQLDYVWNFLISGGICMGLAVVMWLWFPHFETRTPQTKRLVLRRRYWLYYALTFFSGARRQIFVVFAAFLMVEKFGYSAAQVTLLFLINYAFNWAFAERIGRLIGRFGERAALTFEYLGLIGVFVGYAFVSDPYVAAGLYVVDHMFFALAIAMSTYFQKVADPADIASSAGVSFSINHIAAVVVPAALGLVWIHSNAIVFLVGAGFAVCSLVLSQLVPERPAPGNEIARDRLFALSAGSAPR
;
A
#
# COMPACT_ATOMS: atom_id res chain seq x y z
N MET A 1 11.18 -16.66 15.51
CA MET A 1 11.52 -15.40 16.23
C MET A 1 11.98 -14.31 15.27
N LEU A 2 12.97 -14.56 14.39
CA LEU A 2 13.48 -13.57 13.46
C LEU A 2 12.36 -12.92 12.59
N LEU A 3 11.49 -13.71 11.97
CA LEU A 3 10.34 -13.19 11.18
C LEU A 3 9.38 -12.33 12.02
N ILE A 4 9.24 -12.62 13.32
CA ILE A 4 8.43 -11.80 14.24
C ILE A 4 9.08 -10.43 14.42
N LEU A 5 10.40 -10.38 14.71
CA LEU A 5 11.13 -9.13 14.83
C LEU A 5 11.10 -8.31 13.53
N MET A 6 11.21 -8.96 12.38
CA MET A 6 11.03 -8.35 11.06
C MET A 6 9.62 -7.73 10.91
N SER A 7 8.58 -8.43 11.42
CA SER A 7 7.20 -7.96 11.38
C SER A 7 6.91 -6.83 12.37
N VAL A 8 7.79 -6.58 13.34
CA VAL A 8 7.73 -5.43 14.26
C VAL A 8 8.54 -4.24 13.72
N ALA A 9 9.77 -4.49 13.27
CA ALA A 9 10.71 -3.42 12.92
C ALA A 9 10.20 -2.51 11.80
N MET A 10 9.67 -3.09 10.72
CA MET A 10 9.20 -2.33 9.56
C MET A 10 8.01 -1.43 9.88
N PRO A 11 6.91 -1.91 10.51
CA PRO A 11 5.76 -1.05 10.79
C PRO A 11 6.10 0.11 11.74
N VAL A 12 6.99 -0.05 12.70
CA VAL A 12 7.40 1.04 13.61
C VAL A 12 7.96 2.23 12.81
N ALA A 13 8.90 2.01 11.92
CA ALA A 13 9.51 3.09 11.14
C ALA A 13 8.56 3.61 10.04
N PHE A 14 7.99 2.70 9.24
CA PHE A 14 7.17 3.09 8.09
C PHE A 14 5.90 3.83 8.50
N ASN A 15 5.19 3.37 9.53
CA ASN A 15 3.95 4.01 9.97
C ASN A 15 4.20 5.38 10.60
N ALA A 16 5.29 5.53 11.37
CA ALA A 16 5.68 6.83 11.90
C ALA A 16 5.98 7.82 10.76
N TRP A 17 6.77 7.39 9.78
CA TRP A 17 7.05 8.22 8.61
C TRP A 17 5.77 8.60 7.87
N SER A 18 4.90 7.64 7.61
CA SER A 18 3.66 7.85 6.87
C SER A 18 2.69 8.80 7.59
N ALA A 19 2.60 8.73 8.92
CA ALA A 19 1.73 9.61 9.70
C ALA A 19 2.24 11.05 9.76
N LEU A 20 3.55 11.23 9.82
CA LEU A 20 4.16 12.56 10.07
C LEU A 20 4.51 13.32 8.80
N LEU A 21 4.73 12.61 7.68
CA LEU A 21 5.31 13.16 6.47
C LEU A 21 4.59 14.42 5.96
N ASN A 22 3.27 14.35 5.81
CA ASN A 22 2.52 15.45 5.20
C ASN A 22 2.58 16.73 6.03
N ASN A 23 2.36 16.62 7.35
CA ASN A 23 2.49 17.77 8.23
C ASN A 23 3.92 18.32 8.23
N PHE A 24 4.92 17.46 8.34
CA PHE A 24 6.32 17.86 8.32
C PHE A 24 6.70 18.57 7.01
N ALA A 25 6.27 18.03 5.86
CA ALA A 25 6.55 18.60 4.55
C ALA A 25 5.89 19.97 4.36
N VAL A 26 4.63 20.12 4.80
CA VAL A 26 3.91 21.40 4.72
C VAL A 26 4.48 22.42 5.71
N GLU A 27 4.64 22.06 6.99
CA GLU A 27 4.98 22.98 8.06
C GLU A 27 6.47 23.37 8.09
N ARG A 28 7.37 22.46 7.69
CA ARG A 28 8.82 22.64 7.83
C ARG A 28 9.54 22.84 6.50
N ALA A 29 9.00 22.34 5.38
CA ALA A 29 9.61 22.42 4.06
C ALA A 29 8.79 23.22 3.04
N ALA A 30 7.62 23.75 3.44
CA ALA A 30 6.69 24.55 2.62
C ALA A 30 6.26 23.81 1.31
N PHE A 31 6.09 22.50 1.38
CA PHE A 31 5.67 21.69 0.24
C PHE A 31 4.25 22.03 -0.21
N THR A 32 4.08 22.09 -1.53
CA THR A 32 2.80 22.16 -2.23
C THR A 32 2.41 20.78 -2.76
N GLY A 33 1.28 20.71 -3.46
CA GLY A 33 0.88 19.46 -4.13
C GLY A 33 1.89 18.95 -5.16
N VAL A 34 2.73 19.82 -5.73
CA VAL A 34 3.77 19.42 -6.69
C VAL A 34 4.86 18.63 -6.00
N GLU A 35 5.46 19.19 -4.96
CA GLU A 35 6.56 18.56 -4.24
C GLU A 35 6.08 17.27 -3.57
N ILE A 36 4.87 17.25 -3.00
CA ILE A 36 4.26 16.03 -2.45
C ILE A 36 4.05 14.98 -3.56
N GLY A 37 3.54 15.38 -4.72
CA GLY A 37 3.37 14.47 -5.86
C GLY A 37 4.69 13.85 -6.31
N ILE A 38 5.74 14.66 -6.45
CA ILE A 38 7.10 14.21 -6.82
C ILE A 38 7.65 13.27 -5.74
N LEU A 39 7.57 13.66 -4.46
CA LEU A 39 8.05 12.87 -3.33
C LEU A 39 7.41 11.48 -3.31
N GLN A 40 6.09 11.42 -3.46
CA GLN A 40 5.36 10.16 -3.45
C GLN A 40 5.67 9.30 -4.70
N SER A 41 5.89 9.92 -5.86
CA SER A 41 6.37 9.20 -7.04
C SER A 41 7.76 8.61 -6.84
N LEU A 42 8.68 9.39 -6.27
CA LEU A 42 10.03 8.92 -5.92
C LEU A 42 10.00 7.78 -4.91
N ARG A 43 9.05 7.80 -3.98
CA ARG A 43 8.83 6.70 -3.03
C ARG A 43 8.51 5.38 -3.75
N GLU A 44 7.76 5.42 -4.84
CA GLU A 44 7.30 4.21 -5.53
C GLU A 44 8.32 3.66 -6.55
N VAL A 45 9.35 4.47 -6.94
CA VAL A 45 10.41 4.02 -7.86
C VAL A 45 11.15 2.77 -7.35
N PRO A 46 11.59 2.68 -6.09
CA PRO A 46 12.21 1.47 -5.56
C PRO A 46 11.27 0.25 -5.58
N GLY A 47 9.96 0.46 -5.43
CA GLY A 47 8.96 -0.59 -5.56
C GLY A 47 8.87 -1.13 -6.98
N PHE A 48 8.87 -0.26 -7.99
CA PHE A 48 8.97 -0.66 -9.39
C PHE A 48 10.28 -1.41 -9.66
N LEU A 49 11.40 -0.98 -9.06
CA LEU A 49 12.71 -1.58 -9.20
C LEU A 49 12.94 -2.82 -8.31
N ALA A 50 11.95 -3.26 -7.52
CA ALA A 50 12.11 -4.39 -6.61
C ALA A 50 12.52 -5.70 -7.30
N PHE A 51 12.27 -5.86 -8.61
CA PHE A 51 12.79 -6.98 -9.40
C PHE A 51 14.33 -7.04 -9.41
N THR A 52 15.01 -5.90 -9.20
CA THR A 52 16.49 -5.85 -9.14
C THR A 52 17.06 -6.54 -7.90
N THR A 53 16.23 -6.85 -6.91
CA THR A 53 16.58 -7.72 -5.78
C THR A 53 17.33 -8.97 -6.23
N ILE A 54 16.93 -9.55 -7.38
CA ILE A 54 17.55 -10.74 -7.96
C ILE A 54 19.05 -10.56 -8.20
N PHE A 55 19.46 -9.38 -8.69
CA PHE A 55 20.88 -9.09 -8.97
C PHE A 55 21.69 -8.92 -7.68
N VAL A 56 21.11 -8.32 -6.65
CA VAL A 56 21.76 -8.18 -5.34
C VAL A 56 21.93 -9.54 -4.67
N LEU A 57 20.97 -10.45 -4.84
CA LEU A 57 21.03 -11.81 -4.30
C LEU A 57 22.07 -12.71 -4.98
N LEU A 58 22.71 -12.27 -6.05
CA LEU A 58 23.89 -12.95 -6.60
C LEU A 58 25.15 -12.73 -5.74
N ILE A 59 25.18 -11.63 -4.97
CA ILE A 59 26.35 -11.19 -4.21
C ILE A 59 26.10 -11.30 -2.69
N VAL A 60 24.88 -10.97 -2.25
CA VAL A 60 24.51 -10.89 -0.82
C VAL A 60 23.50 -11.98 -0.48
N ARG A 61 23.67 -12.63 0.68
CA ARG A 61 22.70 -13.60 1.20
C ARG A 61 21.37 -12.94 1.51
N GLU A 62 20.27 -13.63 1.24
CA GLU A 62 18.91 -13.10 1.32
C GLU A 62 18.57 -12.55 2.72
N GLN A 63 18.88 -13.30 3.79
CA GLN A 63 18.68 -12.86 5.17
C GLN A 63 19.47 -11.59 5.49
N THR A 64 20.74 -11.53 5.08
CA THR A 64 21.60 -10.36 5.24
C THR A 64 21.02 -9.15 4.54
N PHE A 65 20.57 -9.33 3.30
CA PHE A 65 19.98 -8.26 2.52
C PHE A 65 18.66 -7.76 3.13
N ALA A 66 17.83 -8.64 3.69
CA ALA A 66 16.62 -8.25 4.41
C ALA A 66 16.92 -7.37 5.63
N VAL A 67 17.94 -7.73 6.44
CA VAL A 67 18.36 -6.95 7.61
C VAL A 67 18.96 -5.60 7.21
N LEU A 68 19.80 -5.56 6.15
CA LEU A 68 20.34 -4.31 5.61
C LEU A 68 19.24 -3.39 5.06
N SER A 69 18.23 -3.97 4.41
CA SER A 69 17.07 -3.22 3.92
C SER A 69 16.27 -2.60 5.06
N LEU A 70 16.10 -3.32 6.19
CA LEU A 70 15.49 -2.73 7.40
C LEU A 70 16.34 -1.61 8.01
N ALA A 71 17.65 -1.78 8.04
CA ALA A 71 18.55 -0.73 8.52
C ALA A 71 18.46 0.53 7.61
N MET A 72 18.40 0.34 6.29
CA MET A 72 18.18 1.43 5.33
C MET A 72 16.84 2.14 5.53
N LEU A 73 15.75 1.38 5.74
CA LEU A 73 14.44 1.93 6.06
C LEU A 73 14.52 2.80 7.32
N GLY A 74 15.07 2.24 8.41
CA GLY A 74 15.22 2.95 9.68
C GLY A 74 16.08 4.21 9.56
N LEU A 75 17.20 4.14 8.83
CA LEU A 75 18.09 5.27 8.60
C LEU A 75 17.38 6.38 7.81
N GLY A 76 16.69 6.05 6.72
CA GLY A 76 15.93 7.01 5.91
C GLY A 76 14.87 7.73 6.75
N VAL A 77 14.13 6.99 7.59
CA VAL A 77 13.15 7.59 8.51
C VAL A 77 13.83 8.49 9.55
N ALA A 78 14.90 8.02 10.22
CA ALA A 78 15.60 8.79 11.25
C ALA A 78 16.17 10.11 10.71
N LEU A 79 16.68 10.11 9.46
CA LEU A 79 17.25 11.30 8.83
C LEU A 79 16.20 12.30 8.35
N THR A 80 14.94 11.87 8.13
CA THR A 80 13.88 12.74 7.58
C THR A 80 13.72 14.03 8.39
N GLY A 81 13.71 13.94 9.72
CA GLY A 81 13.51 15.10 10.58
C GLY A 81 14.65 16.13 10.54
N PHE A 82 15.86 15.75 10.12
CA PHE A 82 17.02 16.65 10.05
C PHE A 82 17.18 17.36 8.71
N LEU A 83 16.40 16.97 7.68
CA LEU A 83 16.55 17.48 6.32
C LEU A 83 15.24 18.13 5.81
N PRO A 84 14.73 19.20 6.48
CA PRO A 84 13.45 19.83 6.16
C PRO A 84 13.54 20.74 4.91
N PHE A 85 13.99 20.22 3.80
CA PHE A 85 14.07 20.89 2.52
C PHE A 85 13.85 19.90 1.37
N GLU A 86 13.54 20.41 0.21
CA GLU A 86 13.02 19.62 -0.91
C GLU A 86 13.91 18.40 -1.25
N PHE A 87 15.17 18.62 -1.61
CA PHE A 87 16.08 17.52 -1.95
C PHE A 87 16.40 16.59 -0.76
N GLY A 88 16.40 17.14 0.47
CA GLY A 88 16.57 16.36 1.68
C GLY A 88 15.43 15.37 1.89
N LEU A 89 14.19 15.81 1.72
CA LEU A 89 13.01 14.96 1.81
C LEU A 89 12.95 13.94 0.67
N TYR A 90 13.30 14.32 -0.57
CA TYR A 90 13.39 13.37 -1.68
C TYR A 90 14.44 12.28 -1.43
N PHE A 91 15.63 12.66 -0.97
CA PHE A 91 16.72 11.73 -0.65
C PHE A 91 16.31 10.74 0.44
N THR A 92 15.80 11.24 1.58
CA THR A 92 15.40 10.38 2.71
C THR A 92 14.24 9.47 2.35
N THR A 93 13.30 9.96 1.52
CA THR A 93 12.20 9.16 0.99
C THR A 93 12.68 8.02 0.11
N VAL A 94 13.58 8.28 -0.85
CA VAL A 94 14.14 7.22 -1.71
C VAL A 94 14.93 6.20 -0.87
N LEU A 95 15.73 6.67 0.10
CA LEU A 95 16.51 5.80 0.97
C LEU A 95 15.59 4.88 1.81
N MET A 96 14.61 5.46 2.48
CA MET A 96 13.61 4.76 3.28
C MET A 96 12.83 3.75 2.42
N SER A 97 12.37 4.19 1.27
CA SER A 97 11.54 3.40 0.36
C SER A 97 12.30 2.24 -0.27
N THR A 98 13.58 2.44 -0.62
CA THR A 98 14.44 1.35 -1.10
C THR A 98 14.54 0.27 -0.04
N GLY A 99 14.79 0.66 1.22
CA GLY A 99 14.77 -0.26 2.34
C GLY A 99 13.44 -0.99 2.49
N PHE A 100 12.32 -0.26 2.42
CA PHE A 100 10.98 -0.81 2.57
C PHE A 100 10.63 -1.86 1.50
N HIS A 101 10.74 -1.52 0.21
CA HIS A 101 10.30 -2.39 -0.88
C HIS A 101 11.18 -3.63 -1.05
N TYR A 102 12.48 -3.48 -0.88
CA TYR A 102 13.38 -4.64 -0.90
C TYR A 102 13.13 -5.55 0.30
N PHE A 103 12.94 -4.97 1.49
CA PHE A 103 12.62 -5.73 2.68
C PHE A 103 11.31 -6.53 2.53
N GLU A 104 10.23 -5.89 2.05
CA GLU A 104 8.95 -6.59 1.86
C GLU A 104 9.08 -7.78 0.89
N THR A 105 9.80 -7.59 -0.23
CA THR A 105 10.09 -8.65 -1.20
C THR A 105 10.85 -9.81 -0.54
N LEU A 106 11.91 -9.49 0.21
CA LEU A 106 12.76 -10.48 0.87
C LEU A 106 12.05 -11.18 2.04
N LYS A 107 11.30 -10.44 2.85
CA LYS A 107 10.50 -11.00 3.95
C LYS A 107 9.47 -12.01 3.44
N GLN A 108 8.77 -11.68 2.34
CA GLN A 108 7.83 -12.60 1.72
C GLN A 108 8.54 -13.89 1.27
N SER A 109 9.67 -13.75 0.57
CA SER A 109 10.46 -14.89 0.09
C SER A 109 10.96 -15.75 1.26
N LEU A 110 11.62 -15.16 2.26
CA LEU A 110 12.14 -15.86 3.43
C LEU A 110 11.01 -16.55 4.23
N SER A 111 9.86 -15.90 4.36
CA SER A 111 8.71 -16.51 5.05
C SER A 111 8.27 -17.80 4.36
N LEU A 112 8.19 -17.81 3.03
CA LEU A 112 7.79 -18.99 2.27
C LEU A 112 8.85 -20.08 2.27
N GLN A 113 10.13 -19.72 2.40
CA GLN A 113 11.25 -20.68 2.43
C GLN A 113 11.44 -21.34 3.80
N TRP A 114 11.25 -20.57 4.89
CA TRP A 114 11.52 -21.05 6.24
C TRP A 114 10.34 -21.73 6.91
N LEU A 115 9.12 -21.39 6.51
CA LEU A 115 7.92 -21.99 7.09
C LEU A 115 7.58 -23.34 6.41
N HIS A 116 7.23 -24.33 7.23
CA HIS A 116 6.75 -25.61 6.72
C HIS A 116 5.39 -25.40 6.04
N ARG A 117 5.15 -26.07 4.90
CA ARG A 117 3.93 -25.86 4.07
C ARG A 117 2.63 -26.01 4.88
N ASP A 118 2.61 -27.00 5.77
CA ASP A 118 1.41 -27.31 6.57
C ASP A 118 1.15 -26.27 7.67
N GLU A 119 2.21 -25.61 8.20
CA GLU A 119 2.14 -24.62 9.26
C GLU A 119 2.15 -23.18 8.75
N ALA A 120 2.58 -22.99 7.48
CA ALA A 120 2.77 -21.69 6.89
C ALA A 120 1.53 -20.78 6.97
N PRO A 121 0.29 -21.23 6.67
CA PRO A 121 -0.88 -20.35 6.76
C PRO A 121 -1.10 -19.79 8.16
N GLY A 122 -0.97 -20.62 9.19
CA GLY A 122 -1.12 -20.20 10.58
C GLY A 122 -0.01 -19.25 11.05
N LEU A 123 1.24 -19.54 10.67
CA LEU A 123 2.39 -18.70 11.03
C LEU A 123 2.40 -17.38 10.26
N LEU A 124 2.04 -17.37 8.98
CA LEU A 124 1.86 -16.13 8.21
C LEU A 124 0.74 -15.27 8.78
N GLY A 125 -0.38 -15.89 9.20
CA GLY A 125 -1.45 -15.19 9.91
C GLY A 125 -0.98 -14.55 11.21
N ARG A 126 -0.11 -15.24 11.99
CA ARG A 126 0.51 -14.66 13.20
C ARG A 126 1.44 -13.51 12.89
N LEU A 127 2.27 -13.61 11.84
CA LEU A 127 3.15 -12.52 11.41
C LEU A 127 2.34 -11.29 10.99
N LEU A 128 1.23 -11.49 10.29
CA LEU A 128 0.30 -10.41 9.93
C LEU A 128 -0.35 -9.78 11.17
N ALA A 129 -0.81 -10.60 12.13
CA ALA A 129 -1.37 -10.11 13.39
C ALA A 129 -0.36 -9.30 14.20
N VAL A 130 0.89 -9.77 14.29
CA VAL A 130 1.98 -9.04 14.95
C VAL A 130 2.24 -7.69 14.26
N GLY A 131 2.30 -7.66 12.93
CA GLY A 131 2.46 -6.42 12.17
C GLY A 131 1.31 -5.44 12.40
N SER A 132 0.06 -5.92 12.39
CA SER A 132 -1.13 -5.09 12.64
C SER A 132 -1.17 -4.55 14.06
N LEU A 133 -0.85 -5.37 15.06
CA LEU A 133 -0.75 -4.93 16.45
C LEU A 133 0.37 -3.89 16.61
N THR A 134 1.54 -4.11 15.98
CA THR A 134 2.63 -3.14 16.00
C THR A 134 2.20 -1.82 15.38
N SER A 135 1.45 -1.85 14.27
CA SER A 135 0.90 -0.64 13.65
C SER A 135 -0.02 0.12 14.59
N LEU A 136 -0.96 -0.57 15.25
CA LEU A 136 -1.86 0.02 16.23
C LEU A 136 -1.09 0.67 17.40
N VAL A 137 -0.11 -0.05 17.95
CA VAL A 137 0.72 0.45 19.05
C VAL A 137 1.54 1.66 18.59
N THR A 138 2.14 1.60 17.40
CA THR A 138 2.94 2.71 16.84
C THR A 138 2.10 3.96 16.68
N TYR A 139 0.91 3.87 16.07
CA TYR A 139 0.03 5.04 15.91
C TYR A 139 -0.50 5.56 17.25
N GLY A 140 -0.83 4.66 18.18
CA GLY A 140 -1.25 5.06 19.54
C GLY A 140 -0.14 5.78 20.30
N VAL A 141 1.09 5.29 20.24
CA VAL A 141 2.27 5.93 20.85
C VAL A 141 2.56 7.28 20.19
N LEU A 142 2.54 7.34 18.84
CA LEU A 142 2.74 8.59 18.11
C LEU A 142 1.70 9.64 18.50
N TRP A 143 0.43 9.25 18.57
CA TRP A 143 -0.63 10.16 18.99
C TRP A 143 -0.35 10.74 20.39
N VAL A 144 0.05 9.91 21.35
CA VAL A 144 0.43 10.34 22.71
C VAL A 144 1.63 11.27 22.68
N LEU A 145 2.68 10.95 21.91
CA LEU A 145 3.88 11.77 21.78
C LEU A 145 3.57 13.16 21.17
N LEU A 146 2.68 13.22 20.18
CA LEU A 146 2.31 14.45 19.48
C LEU A 146 1.33 15.29 20.30
N GLU A 147 0.24 14.70 20.83
CA GLU A 147 -0.85 15.43 21.45
C GLU A 147 -0.55 15.75 22.93
N ILE A 148 0.02 14.80 23.67
CA ILE A 148 0.24 14.96 25.12
C ILE A 148 1.62 15.53 25.41
N PHE A 149 2.67 14.97 24.81
CA PHE A 149 4.05 15.40 25.04
C PHE A 149 4.51 16.50 24.09
N GLN A 150 3.75 16.79 23.03
CA GLN A 150 4.07 17.79 22.00
C GLN A 150 5.50 17.64 21.47
N LEU A 151 5.93 16.39 21.30
CA LEU A 151 7.28 16.07 20.87
C LEU A 151 7.49 16.49 19.42
N ASP A 152 8.59 17.22 19.14
CA ASP A 152 8.89 17.72 17.80
C ASP A 152 9.08 16.55 16.79
N TYR A 153 8.81 16.83 15.51
CA TYR A 153 8.93 15.87 14.41
C TYR A 153 10.29 15.17 14.36
N VAL A 154 11.39 15.92 14.60
CA VAL A 154 12.75 15.38 14.55
C VAL A 154 12.91 14.20 15.50
N TRP A 155 12.42 14.33 16.74
CA TRP A 155 12.51 13.26 17.73
C TRP A 155 11.62 12.07 17.39
N ASN A 156 10.41 12.31 16.86
CA ASN A 156 9.49 11.24 16.44
C ASN A 156 10.10 10.40 15.30
N PHE A 157 10.70 11.05 14.28
CA PHE A 157 11.42 10.35 13.22
C PHE A 157 12.66 9.63 13.72
N LEU A 158 13.46 10.28 14.57
CA LEU A 158 14.69 9.70 15.12
C LEU A 158 14.41 8.47 15.99
N ILE A 159 13.41 8.52 16.86
CA ILE A 159 13.03 7.41 17.74
C ILE A 159 12.52 6.23 16.92
N SER A 160 11.57 6.46 16.01
CA SER A 160 10.97 5.37 15.24
C SER A 160 11.94 4.72 14.25
N GLY A 161 12.73 5.53 13.54
CA GLY A 161 13.81 5.04 12.68
C GLY A 161 14.92 4.35 13.48
N GLY A 162 15.31 4.92 14.63
CA GLY A 162 16.30 4.37 15.55
C GLY A 162 15.89 3.01 16.13
N ILE A 163 14.62 2.83 16.51
CA ILE A 163 14.09 1.53 16.95
C ILE A 163 14.21 0.49 15.82
N CYS A 164 13.85 0.84 14.59
CA CYS A 164 13.97 -0.06 13.44
C CYS A 164 15.44 -0.46 13.20
N MET A 165 16.37 0.51 13.22
CA MET A 165 17.82 0.25 13.10
C MET A 165 18.34 -0.61 14.24
N GLY A 166 17.95 -0.31 15.48
CA GLY A 166 18.33 -1.10 16.66
C GLY A 166 17.86 -2.54 16.55
N LEU A 167 16.62 -2.76 16.10
CA LEU A 167 16.10 -4.12 15.82
C LEU A 167 16.86 -4.80 14.68
N ALA A 168 17.26 -4.08 13.63
CA ALA A 168 18.09 -4.63 12.56
C ALA A 168 19.48 -5.06 13.09
N VAL A 169 20.11 -4.26 13.95
CA VAL A 169 21.37 -4.62 14.62
C VAL A 169 21.19 -5.84 15.52
N VAL A 170 20.12 -5.91 16.32
CA VAL A 170 19.79 -7.09 17.13
C VAL A 170 19.63 -8.33 16.26
N MET A 171 18.91 -8.21 15.14
CA MET A 171 18.75 -9.33 14.19
C MET A 171 20.08 -9.76 13.58
N TRP A 172 20.95 -8.83 13.26
CA TRP A 172 22.29 -9.11 12.73
C TRP A 172 23.18 -9.85 13.71
N LEU A 173 23.18 -9.43 14.98
CA LEU A 173 24.11 -9.94 15.99
C LEU A 173 23.65 -11.25 16.64
N TRP A 174 22.35 -11.45 16.81
CA TRP A 174 21.83 -12.56 17.63
C TRP A 174 21.25 -13.73 16.83
N PHE A 175 21.01 -13.56 15.53
CA PHE A 175 20.46 -14.64 14.72
C PHE A 175 21.51 -15.22 13.76
N PRO A 176 21.68 -16.56 13.77
CA PRO A 176 22.53 -17.22 12.79
C PRO A 176 21.90 -17.10 11.39
N HIS A 177 22.71 -17.35 10.38
CA HIS A 177 22.20 -17.52 9.04
C HIS A 177 21.42 -18.83 8.93
N PHE A 178 20.17 -18.74 8.53
CA PHE A 178 19.33 -19.90 8.23
C PHE A 178 19.52 -20.30 6.76
N GLU A 179 19.83 -21.58 6.54
CA GLU A 179 19.98 -22.11 5.19
C GLU A 179 18.62 -22.26 4.51
N THR A 180 18.56 -21.92 3.24
CA THR A 180 17.36 -22.08 2.40
C THR A 180 17.32 -23.47 1.80
N ARG A 181 16.22 -24.19 2.01
CA ARG A 181 16.07 -25.60 1.61
C ARG A 181 15.86 -25.80 0.10
N THR A 182 15.42 -24.79 -0.63
CA THR A 182 15.01 -24.94 -2.04
C THR A 182 15.44 -23.74 -2.88
N PRO A 183 16.12 -23.95 -4.02
CA PRO A 183 16.43 -22.86 -4.96
C PRO A 183 15.14 -22.27 -5.54
N GLN A 184 15.01 -20.96 -5.53
CA GLN A 184 13.83 -20.26 -6.05
C GLN A 184 13.93 -20.06 -7.56
N THR A 185 12.88 -20.46 -8.31
CA THR A 185 12.77 -20.19 -9.75
C THR A 185 12.12 -18.84 -9.96
N LYS A 186 12.84 -17.91 -10.60
CA LYS A 186 12.45 -16.49 -10.75
C LYS A 186 12.12 -16.21 -12.22
N ARG A 187 10.87 -16.48 -12.65
CA ARG A 187 10.36 -16.10 -13.98
C ARG A 187 9.09 -15.28 -13.81
N LEU A 188 9.01 -14.13 -14.48
CA LEU A 188 7.79 -13.34 -14.61
C LEU A 188 6.97 -13.90 -15.77
N VAL A 189 5.70 -14.21 -15.53
CA VAL A 189 4.78 -14.75 -16.55
C VAL A 189 3.63 -13.78 -16.76
N LEU A 190 3.51 -13.23 -17.96
CA LEU A 190 2.40 -12.38 -18.39
C LEU A 190 1.52 -13.17 -19.37
N ARG A 191 0.32 -13.63 -18.92
CA ARG A 191 -0.60 -14.34 -19.79
C ARG A 191 -1.74 -13.45 -20.28
N ARG A 192 -1.99 -13.44 -21.58
CA ARG A 192 -3.07 -12.66 -22.20
C ARG A 192 -4.44 -12.96 -21.58
N ARG A 193 -4.73 -14.19 -21.17
CA ARG A 193 -6.01 -14.57 -20.57
C ARG A 193 -6.32 -13.86 -19.25
N TYR A 194 -5.31 -13.32 -18.53
CA TYR A 194 -5.50 -12.60 -17.29
C TYR A 194 -5.57 -11.07 -17.48
N TRP A 195 -5.76 -10.58 -18.71
CA TRP A 195 -5.72 -9.15 -19.01
C TRP A 195 -6.73 -8.33 -18.17
N LEU A 196 -7.93 -8.88 -17.89
CA LEU A 196 -8.94 -8.21 -17.06
C LEU A 196 -8.43 -7.99 -15.63
N TYR A 197 -7.78 -9.01 -15.05
CA TYR A 197 -7.15 -8.89 -13.75
C TYR A 197 -6.06 -7.82 -13.75
N TYR A 198 -5.20 -7.79 -14.77
CA TYR A 198 -4.14 -6.77 -14.87
C TYR A 198 -4.71 -5.36 -15.05
N ALA A 199 -5.76 -5.19 -15.84
CA ALA A 199 -6.42 -3.92 -16.01
C ALA A 199 -7.08 -3.44 -14.72
N LEU A 200 -7.80 -4.31 -14.00
CA LEU A 200 -8.35 -4.01 -12.68
C LEU A 200 -7.25 -3.64 -11.67
N THR A 201 -6.13 -4.35 -11.69
CA THR A 201 -4.97 -4.07 -10.83
C THR A 201 -4.38 -2.69 -11.12
N PHE A 202 -4.23 -2.31 -12.40
CA PHE A 202 -3.73 -0.99 -12.79
C PHE A 202 -4.64 0.13 -12.29
N PHE A 203 -5.95 0.07 -12.59
CA PHE A 203 -6.87 1.11 -12.15
C PHE A 203 -7.04 1.16 -10.63
N SER A 204 -7.00 0.01 -9.95
CA SER A 204 -7.02 -0.05 -8.50
C SER A 204 -5.78 0.61 -7.91
N GLY A 205 -4.58 0.34 -8.45
CA GLY A 205 -3.33 0.97 -8.05
C GLY A 205 -3.34 2.48 -8.27
N ALA A 206 -3.75 2.94 -9.47
CA ALA A 206 -3.81 4.34 -9.82
C ALA A 206 -4.75 5.13 -8.89
N ARG A 207 -5.95 4.61 -8.66
CA ARG A 207 -6.95 5.20 -7.75
C ARG A 207 -6.44 5.22 -6.31
N ARG A 208 -5.86 4.10 -5.83
CA ARG A 208 -5.32 4.01 -4.48
C ARG A 208 -4.26 5.08 -4.23
N GLN A 209 -3.41 5.38 -5.21
CA GLN A 209 -2.39 6.42 -5.08
C GLN A 209 -3.00 7.82 -4.95
N ILE A 210 -4.07 8.12 -5.68
CA ILE A 210 -4.76 9.41 -5.51
C ILE A 210 -5.25 9.56 -4.07
N PHE A 211 -5.86 8.52 -3.52
CA PHE A 211 -6.35 8.57 -2.15
C PHE A 211 -5.19 8.66 -1.13
N VAL A 212 -4.23 7.74 -1.20
CA VAL A 212 -3.11 7.67 -0.23
C VAL A 212 -2.31 8.97 -0.19
N VAL A 213 -2.07 9.58 -1.38
CA VAL A 213 -1.29 10.81 -1.48
C VAL A 213 -2.15 12.04 -1.16
N PHE A 214 -3.22 12.25 -1.91
CA PHE A 214 -3.91 13.53 -1.94
C PHE A 214 -5.02 13.66 -0.91
N ALA A 215 -5.65 12.57 -0.42
CA ALA A 215 -6.63 12.68 0.63
C ALA A 215 -5.98 13.08 1.97
N ALA A 216 -4.89 12.42 2.35
CA ALA A 216 -4.15 12.81 3.55
C ALA A 216 -3.56 14.23 3.42
N PHE A 217 -3.04 14.59 2.23
CA PHE A 217 -2.52 15.93 1.96
C PHE A 217 -3.62 17.00 2.04
N LEU A 218 -4.83 16.74 1.50
CA LEU A 218 -5.98 17.62 1.62
C LEU A 218 -6.34 17.92 3.08
N MET A 219 -6.29 16.89 3.95
CA MET A 219 -6.58 17.07 5.38
C MET A 219 -5.62 18.09 6.02
N VAL A 220 -4.33 18.01 5.65
CA VAL A 220 -3.30 18.91 6.20
C VAL A 220 -3.38 20.29 5.55
N GLU A 221 -3.31 20.38 4.21
CA GLU A 221 -3.19 21.64 3.48
C GLU A 221 -4.46 22.48 3.53
N LYS A 222 -5.63 21.86 3.24
CA LYS A 222 -6.90 22.59 3.15
C LYS A 222 -7.59 22.75 4.49
N PHE A 223 -7.55 21.73 5.35
CA PHE A 223 -8.30 21.68 6.60
C PHE A 223 -7.45 21.89 7.85
N GLY A 224 -6.12 21.99 7.71
CA GLY A 224 -5.22 22.30 8.83
C GLY A 224 -5.14 21.19 9.88
N TYR A 225 -5.34 19.93 9.50
CA TYR A 225 -5.23 18.79 10.42
C TYR A 225 -3.81 18.69 10.97
N SER A 226 -3.69 18.61 12.30
CA SER A 226 -2.42 18.32 12.94
C SER A 226 -1.95 16.88 12.70
N ALA A 227 -0.66 16.64 12.89
CA ALA A 227 -0.11 15.29 12.78
C ALA A 227 -0.79 14.30 13.75
N ALA A 228 -1.20 14.76 14.95
CA ALA A 228 -1.94 13.94 15.90
C ALA A 228 -3.33 13.57 15.38
N GLN A 229 -4.05 14.49 14.74
CA GLN A 229 -5.35 14.23 14.14
C GLN A 229 -5.24 13.28 12.95
N VAL A 230 -4.23 13.43 12.08
CA VAL A 230 -3.96 12.48 10.98
C VAL A 230 -3.62 11.09 11.53
N THR A 231 -2.78 11.02 12.57
CA THR A 231 -2.44 9.76 13.25
C THR A 231 -3.67 9.09 13.85
N LEU A 232 -4.61 9.86 14.42
CA LEU A 232 -5.88 9.33 14.94
C LEU A 232 -6.74 8.70 13.82
N LEU A 233 -6.78 9.33 12.64
CA LEU A 233 -7.49 8.75 11.48
C LEU A 233 -6.87 7.41 11.06
N PHE A 234 -5.55 7.30 11.03
CA PHE A 234 -4.88 6.02 10.77
C PHE A 234 -5.21 4.97 11.84
N LEU A 235 -5.19 5.37 13.11
CA LEU A 235 -5.55 4.47 14.21
C LEU A 235 -6.98 3.92 14.06
N ILE A 236 -7.95 4.77 13.74
CA ILE A 236 -9.35 4.39 13.49
C ILE A 236 -9.42 3.38 12.32
N ASN A 237 -8.73 3.64 11.23
CA ASN A 237 -8.74 2.77 10.05
C ASN A 237 -8.14 1.39 10.34
N TYR A 238 -7.03 1.32 11.08
CA TYR A 238 -6.43 0.04 11.46
C TYR A 238 -7.31 -0.73 12.46
N ALA A 239 -7.92 -0.03 13.42
CA ALA A 239 -8.87 -0.63 14.35
C ALA A 239 -10.09 -1.20 13.61
N PHE A 240 -10.63 -0.47 12.62
CA PHE A 240 -11.70 -0.95 11.77
C PHE A 240 -11.29 -2.21 10.99
N ASN A 241 -10.17 -2.20 10.31
CA ASN A 241 -9.69 -3.35 9.56
C ASN A 241 -9.47 -4.57 10.48
N TRP A 242 -8.88 -4.38 11.64
CA TRP A 242 -8.72 -5.44 12.62
C TRP A 242 -10.07 -6.07 13.03
N ALA A 243 -11.08 -5.23 13.26
CA ALA A 243 -12.39 -5.69 13.74
C ALA A 243 -13.27 -6.34 12.65
N PHE A 244 -13.15 -5.87 11.40
CA PHE A 244 -14.13 -6.18 10.35
C PHE A 244 -13.58 -6.95 9.14
N ALA A 245 -12.25 -7.00 8.91
CA ALA A 245 -11.68 -7.62 7.70
C ALA A 245 -12.13 -9.07 7.50
N GLU A 246 -12.21 -9.87 8.56
CA GLU A 246 -12.70 -11.27 8.48
C GLU A 246 -14.18 -11.35 8.07
N ARG A 247 -15.02 -10.44 8.61
CA ARG A 247 -16.45 -10.38 8.28
C ARG A 247 -16.64 -9.98 6.81
N ILE A 248 -15.87 -9.01 6.34
CA ILE A 248 -15.88 -8.57 4.95
C ILE A 248 -15.45 -9.72 4.02
N GLY A 249 -14.40 -10.46 4.38
CA GLY A 249 -14.00 -11.66 3.61
C GLY A 249 -15.13 -12.70 3.50
N ARG A 250 -15.86 -12.96 4.57
CA ARG A 250 -17.03 -13.86 4.54
C ARG A 250 -18.18 -13.34 3.67
N LEU A 251 -18.41 -12.02 3.67
CA LEU A 251 -19.41 -11.40 2.81
C LEU A 251 -19.06 -11.55 1.33
N ILE A 252 -17.78 -11.35 0.97
CA ILE A 252 -17.28 -11.57 -0.40
C ILE A 252 -17.53 -13.02 -0.84
N GLY A 253 -17.23 -13.99 0.04
CA GLY A 253 -17.49 -15.40 -0.24
C GLY A 253 -18.99 -15.71 -0.46
N ARG A 254 -19.90 -14.96 0.19
CA ARG A 254 -21.35 -15.15 0.08
C ARG A 254 -21.94 -14.46 -1.17
N PHE A 255 -21.53 -13.24 -1.47
CA PHE A 255 -22.12 -12.43 -2.53
C PHE A 255 -21.37 -12.55 -3.88
N GLY A 256 -20.14 -13.07 -3.84
CA GLY A 256 -19.28 -13.22 -5.02
C GLY A 256 -18.44 -11.99 -5.33
N GLU A 257 -17.37 -12.21 -6.10
CA GLU A 257 -16.36 -11.20 -6.38
C GLU A 257 -16.91 -10.03 -7.20
N ARG A 258 -17.75 -10.29 -8.21
CA ARG A 258 -18.35 -9.22 -9.03
C ARG A 258 -19.18 -8.26 -8.19
N ALA A 259 -20.07 -8.78 -7.35
CA ALA A 259 -20.92 -7.95 -6.50
C ALA A 259 -20.09 -7.12 -5.51
N ALA A 260 -19.07 -7.72 -4.89
CA ALA A 260 -18.18 -7.04 -3.97
C ALA A 260 -17.40 -5.91 -4.67
N LEU A 261 -16.79 -6.16 -5.83
CA LEU A 261 -16.08 -5.14 -6.62
C LEU A 261 -17.03 -4.04 -7.12
N THR A 262 -18.24 -4.39 -7.54
CA THR A 262 -19.25 -3.39 -7.96
C THR A 262 -19.60 -2.47 -6.79
N PHE A 263 -19.85 -3.01 -5.62
CA PHE A 263 -20.16 -2.24 -4.43
C PHE A 263 -18.98 -1.35 -4.00
N GLU A 264 -17.75 -1.90 -3.99
CA GLU A 264 -16.52 -1.14 -3.74
C GLU A 264 -16.41 0.06 -4.66
N TYR A 265 -16.52 -0.15 -5.99
CA TYR A 265 -16.26 0.92 -6.95
C TYR A 265 -17.37 1.97 -6.98
N LEU A 266 -18.63 1.58 -6.76
CA LEU A 266 -19.72 2.56 -6.58
C LEU A 266 -19.49 3.43 -5.34
N GLY A 267 -19.13 2.82 -4.22
CA GLY A 267 -18.81 3.54 -3.00
C GLY A 267 -17.63 4.50 -3.18
N LEU A 268 -16.57 4.05 -3.84
CA LEU A 268 -15.38 4.86 -4.09
C LEU A 268 -15.62 6.02 -5.06
N ILE A 269 -16.50 5.86 -6.08
CA ILE A 269 -16.95 6.98 -6.91
C ILE A 269 -17.58 8.05 -6.01
N GLY A 270 -18.49 7.65 -5.11
CA GLY A 270 -19.12 8.57 -4.15
C GLY A 270 -18.10 9.27 -3.24
N VAL A 271 -17.11 8.53 -2.72
CA VAL A 271 -16.04 9.08 -1.87
C VAL A 271 -15.20 10.10 -2.64
N PHE A 272 -14.74 9.78 -3.84
CA PHE A 272 -13.92 10.68 -4.64
C PHE A 272 -14.68 11.93 -5.08
N VAL A 273 -15.94 11.80 -5.48
CA VAL A 273 -16.81 12.94 -5.77
C VAL A 273 -17.04 13.78 -4.50
N GLY A 274 -17.24 13.11 -3.36
CA GLY A 274 -17.32 13.79 -2.07
C GLY A 274 -16.09 14.64 -1.78
N TYR A 275 -14.88 14.10 -1.96
CA TYR A 275 -13.63 14.84 -1.78
C TYR A 275 -13.49 16.04 -2.72
N ALA A 276 -13.96 15.93 -3.96
CA ALA A 276 -13.88 17.02 -4.93
C ALA A 276 -14.64 18.28 -4.45
N PHE A 277 -15.73 18.11 -3.69
CA PHE A 277 -16.62 19.19 -3.29
C PHE A 277 -16.68 19.43 -1.77
N VAL A 278 -15.96 18.64 -0.95
CA VAL A 278 -16.00 18.78 0.50
C VAL A 278 -15.44 20.13 0.96
N SER A 279 -16.17 20.78 1.85
CA SER A 279 -15.78 22.03 2.50
C SER A 279 -15.68 21.94 4.02
N ASP A 280 -16.26 20.88 4.60
CA ASP A 280 -16.26 20.64 6.03
C ASP A 280 -15.16 19.62 6.41
N PRO A 281 -14.29 19.92 7.41
CA PRO A 281 -13.20 19.03 7.81
C PRO A 281 -13.69 17.71 8.41
N TYR A 282 -14.81 17.69 9.13
CA TYR A 282 -15.35 16.45 9.72
C TYR A 282 -15.93 15.52 8.65
N VAL A 283 -16.57 16.09 7.63
CA VAL A 283 -17.03 15.32 6.46
C VAL A 283 -15.83 14.72 5.72
N ALA A 284 -14.75 15.50 5.54
CA ALA A 284 -13.52 15.00 4.92
C ALA A 284 -12.90 13.84 5.73
N ALA A 285 -12.84 13.93 7.05
CA ALA A 285 -12.41 12.84 7.92
C ALA A 285 -13.31 11.61 7.81
N GLY A 286 -14.64 11.82 7.75
CA GLY A 286 -15.60 10.73 7.51
C GLY A 286 -15.37 10.03 6.18
N LEU A 287 -15.15 10.77 5.09
CA LEU A 287 -14.79 10.22 3.78
C LEU A 287 -13.49 9.42 3.83
N TYR A 288 -12.49 9.89 4.61
CA TYR A 288 -11.22 9.18 4.81
C TYR A 288 -11.41 7.80 5.43
N VAL A 289 -12.23 7.72 6.47
CA VAL A 289 -12.55 6.46 7.13
C VAL A 289 -13.35 5.55 6.19
N VAL A 290 -14.37 6.08 5.51
CA VAL A 290 -15.22 5.31 4.58
C VAL A 290 -14.42 4.72 3.42
N ASP A 291 -13.46 5.47 2.85
CA ASP A 291 -12.57 4.94 1.81
C ASP A 291 -11.78 3.72 2.28
N HIS A 292 -11.20 3.80 3.48
CA HIS A 292 -10.47 2.67 4.06
C HIS A 292 -11.36 1.44 4.33
N MET A 293 -12.65 1.63 4.61
CA MET A 293 -13.59 0.52 4.72
C MET A 293 -13.74 -0.21 3.39
N PHE A 294 -13.73 0.51 2.26
CA PHE A 294 -13.79 -0.09 0.93
C PHE A 294 -12.49 -0.83 0.56
N PHE A 295 -11.32 -0.44 1.05
CA PHE A 295 -10.08 -1.16 0.78
C PHE A 295 -10.11 -2.64 1.18
N ALA A 296 -10.86 -2.99 2.22
CA ALA A 296 -11.00 -4.39 2.61
C ALA A 296 -11.70 -5.25 1.54
N LEU A 297 -12.51 -4.63 0.66
CA LEU A 297 -13.18 -5.32 -0.45
C LEU A 297 -12.23 -5.67 -1.60
N ALA A 298 -11.04 -5.05 -1.67
CA ALA A 298 -9.99 -5.41 -2.62
C ALA A 298 -9.54 -6.89 -2.51
N ILE A 299 -9.87 -7.58 -1.40
CA ILE A 299 -9.75 -9.04 -1.26
C ILE A 299 -10.49 -9.75 -2.41
N ALA A 300 -11.62 -9.20 -2.88
CA ALA A 300 -12.38 -9.78 -4.00
C ALA A 300 -11.57 -9.87 -5.31
N MET A 301 -10.64 -8.94 -5.55
CA MET A 301 -9.76 -9.00 -6.71
C MET A 301 -8.75 -10.14 -6.60
N SER A 302 -8.19 -10.36 -5.40
CA SER A 302 -7.27 -11.46 -5.14
C SER A 302 -7.98 -12.82 -5.25
N THR A 303 -9.20 -12.95 -4.72
CA THR A 303 -9.98 -14.20 -4.79
C THR A 303 -10.48 -14.47 -6.21
N TYR A 304 -10.86 -13.43 -6.96
CA TYR A 304 -11.14 -13.56 -8.39
C TYR A 304 -9.94 -14.15 -9.13
N PHE A 305 -8.75 -13.58 -8.93
CA PHE A 305 -7.55 -14.08 -9.59
C PHE A 305 -7.23 -15.52 -9.20
N GLN A 306 -7.28 -15.87 -7.91
CA GLN A 306 -7.06 -17.24 -7.45
C GLN A 306 -7.98 -18.27 -8.12
N LYS A 307 -9.23 -17.88 -8.39
CA LYS A 307 -10.22 -18.77 -9.03
C LYS A 307 -9.97 -18.97 -10.51
N VAL A 308 -9.44 -17.98 -11.22
CA VAL A 308 -9.23 -18.04 -12.68
C VAL A 308 -7.81 -18.47 -13.07
N ALA A 309 -6.84 -18.29 -12.18
CA ALA A 309 -5.45 -18.55 -12.46
C ALA A 309 -5.13 -20.05 -12.45
N ASP A 310 -4.23 -20.44 -13.34
CA ASP A 310 -3.53 -21.72 -13.19
C ASP A 310 -2.70 -21.67 -11.88
N PRO A 311 -2.80 -22.67 -11.00
CA PRO A 311 -2.02 -22.69 -9.77
C PRO A 311 -0.51 -22.47 -9.97
N ALA A 312 0.04 -22.91 -11.10
CA ALA A 312 1.44 -22.70 -11.45
C ALA A 312 1.79 -21.24 -11.80
N ASP A 313 0.80 -20.42 -12.17
CA ASP A 313 0.97 -19.04 -12.58
C ASP A 313 0.83 -18.05 -11.41
N ILE A 314 0.27 -18.45 -10.27
CA ILE A 314 -0.13 -17.53 -9.18
C ILE A 314 1.05 -16.69 -8.70
N ALA A 315 2.18 -17.33 -8.36
CA ALA A 315 3.35 -16.64 -7.85
C ALA A 315 3.99 -15.71 -8.89
N SER A 316 4.08 -16.19 -10.14
CA SER A 316 4.66 -15.40 -11.25
C SER A 316 3.79 -14.20 -11.60
N SER A 317 2.47 -14.37 -11.61
CA SER A 317 1.52 -13.28 -11.88
C SER A 317 1.41 -12.29 -10.73
N ALA A 318 1.69 -12.70 -9.50
CA ALA A 318 1.78 -11.78 -8.36
C ALA A 318 2.89 -10.75 -8.57
N GLY A 319 4.08 -11.16 -9.04
CA GLY A 319 5.18 -10.24 -9.38
C GLY A 319 4.80 -9.26 -10.49
N VAL A 320 4.13 -9.74 -11.55
CA VAL A 320 3.62 -8.87 -12.63
C VAL A 320 2.61 -7.86 -12.10
N SER A 321 1.67 -8.30 -11.28
CA SER A 321 0.67 -7.40 -10.66
C SER A 321 1.30 -6.35 -9.76
N PHE A 322 2.32 -6.73 -9.00
CA PHE A 322 3.08 -5.80 -8.17
C PHE A 322 3.73 -4.71 -9.02
N SER A 323 4.40 -5.07 -10.12
CA SER A 323 4.98 -4.11 -11.07
C SER A 323 3.92 -3.22 -11.72
N ILE A 324 2.78 -3.77 -12.16
CA ILE A 324 1.67 -3.00 -12.75
C ILE A 324 1.14 -1.96 -11.75
N ASN A 325 0.95 -2.34 -10.50
CA ASN A 325 0.52 -1.43 -9.43
C ASN A 325 1.53 -0.28 -9.24
N HIS A 326 2.83 -0.58 -9.24
CA HIS A 326 3.88 0.42 -9.05
C HIS A 326 4.12 1.33 -10.25
N ILE A 327 3.82 0.90 -11.48
CA ILE A 327 3.85 1.80 -12.65
C ILE A 327 2.87 2.97 -12.43
N ALA A 328 1.63 2.66 -12.09
CA ALA A 328 0.65 3.70 -11.78
C ALA A 328 1.06 4.55 -10.58
N ALA A 329 1.64 3.93 -9.55
CA ALA A 329 2.07 4.61 -8.33
C ALA A 329 3.22 5.61 -8.57
N VAL A 330 4.09 5.36 -9.53
CA VAL A 330 5.19 6.28 -9.88
C VAL A 330 4.68 7.49 -10.67
N VAL A 331 3.81 7.26 -11.65
CA VAL A 331 3.42 8.31 -12.61
C VAL A 331 2.29 9.20 -12.08
N VAL A 332 1.28 8.60 -11.48
CA VAL A 332 0.04 9.29 -11.10
C VAL A 332 0.28 10.42 -10.09
N PRO A 333 1.04 10.25 -8.99
CA PRO A 333 1.24 11.32 -8.02
C PRO A 333 1.95 12.54 -8.59
N ALA A 334 3.01 12.35 -9.39
CA ALA A 334 3.74 13.46 -10.00
C ALA A 334 2.86 14.23 -10.99
N ALA A 335 2.14 13.53 -11.87
CA ALA A 335 1.26 14.16 -12.83
C ALA A 335 0.12 14.93 -12.15
N LEU A 336 -0.50 14.35 -11.13
CA LEU A 336 -1.61 14.98 -10.42
C LEU A 336 -1.16 16.03 -9.40
N GLY A 337 0.08 16.00 -8.93
CA GLY A 337 0.66 17.10 -8.16
C GLY A 337 0.68 18.43 -8.94
N LEU A 338 0.98 18.35 -10.25
CA LEU A 338 0.87 19.53 -11.15
C LEU A 338 -0.57 20.02 -11.31
N VAL A 339 -1.53 19.11 -11.36
CA VAL A 339 -2.96 19.45 -11.44
C VAL A 339 -3.46 20.05 -10.13
N TRP A 340 -2.93 19.60 -9.00
CA TRP A 340 -3.31 20.03 -7.66
C TRP A 340 -3.18 21.55 -7.45
N ILE A 341 -2.14 22.17 -8.00
CA ILE A 341 -1.91 23.62 -7.91
C ILE A 341 -3.09 24.42 -8.47
N HIS A 342 -3.76 23.87 -9.49
CA HIS A 342 -4.88 24.53 -10.17
C HIS A 342 -6.21 24.17 -9.52
N SER A 343 -6.39 22.92 -9.12
CA SER A 343 -7.63 22.43 -8.51
C SER A 343 -7.46 21.06 -7.85
N ASN A 344 -7.61 21.00 -6.53
CA ASN A 344 -7.71 19.74 -5.81
C ASN A 344 -8.94 18.93 -6.23
N ALA A 345 -10.05 19.60 -6.59
CA ALA A 345 -11.27 18.93 -7.05
C ALA A 345 -11.02 18.09 -8.32
N ILE A 346 -10.25 18.60 -9.28
CA ILE A 346 -9.93 17.87 -10.52
C ILE A 346 -9.16 16.59 -10.18
N VAL A 347 -8.22 16.61 -9.24
CA VAL A 347 -7.45 15.43 -8.82
C VAL A 347 -8.39 14.32 -8.33
N PHE A 348 -9.34 14.66 -7.47
CA PHE A 348 -10.32 13.68 -6.99
C PHE A 348 -11.31 13.25 -8.06
N LEU A 349 -11.72 14.11 -8.98
CA LEU A 349 -12.56 13.72 -10.11
C LEU A 349 -11.83 12.77 -11.08
N VAL A 350 -10.53 12.89 -11.27
CA VAL A 350 -9.70 11.88 -11.97
C VAL A 350 -9.75 10.55 -11.23
N GLY A 351 -9.66 10.56 -9.89
CA GLY A 351 -9.84 9.37 -9.05
C GLY A 351 -11.21 8.71 -9.24
N ALA A 352 -12.27 9.51 -9.29
CA ALA A 352 -13.63 9.05 -9.61
C ALA A 352 -13.68 8.43 -11.03
N GLY A 353 -13.00 9.02 -12.01
CA GLY A 353 -12.88 8.47 -13.37
C GLY A 353 -12.20 7.10 -13.38
N PHE A 354 -11.12 6.90 -12.64
CA PHE A 354 -10.48 5.59 -12.49
C PHE A 354 -11.40 4.57 -11.78
N ALA A 355 -12.20 5.01 -10.82
CA ALA A 355 -13.19 4.15 -10.17
C ALA A 355 -14.32 3.74 -11.13
N VAL A 356 -14.76 4.65 -12.02
CA VAL A 356 -15.72 4.35 -13.10
C VAL A 356 -15.13 3.31 -14.06
N CYS A 357 -13.88 3.47 -14.50
CA CYS A 357 -13.19 2.48 -15.33
C CYS A 357 -13.15 1.10 -14.65
N SER A 358 -12.79 1.08 -13.33
CA SER A 358 -12.80 -0.15 -12.53
C SER A 358 -14.20 -0.76 -12.43
N LEU A 359 -15.24 0.07 -12.26
CA LEU A 359 -16.65 -0.38 -12.23
C LEU A 359 -17.06 -1.05 -13.54
N VAL A 360 -16.75 -0.44 -14.68
CA VAL A 360 -17.03 -1.00 -16.01
C VAL A 360 -16.30 -2.34 -16.18
N LEU A 361 -15.01 -2.40 -15.85
CA LEU A 361 -14.22 -3.63 -15.94
C LEU A 361 -14.74 -4.71 -14.99
N SER A 362 -15.20 -4.36 -13.79
CA SER A 362 -15.74 -5.33 -12.83
C SER A 362 -17.00 -6.04 -13.34
N GLN A 363 -17.77 -5.42 -14.25
CA GLN A 363 -18.93 -6.06 -14.88
C GLN A 363 -18.54 -7.21 -15.81
N LEU A 364 -17.26 -7.25 -16.25
CA LEU A 364 -16.71 -8.35 -17.05
C LEU A 364 -16.25 -9.53 -16.19
N VAL A 365 -16.18 -9.39 -14.87
CA VAL A 365 -15.89 -10.49 -13.95
C VAL A 365 -17.05 -11.49 -13.99
N PRO A 366 -16.81 -12.80 -14.25
CA PRO A 366 -17.86 -13.80 -14.26
C PRO A 366 -18.53 -13.95 -12.87
N GLU A 367 -19.79 -14.38 -12.84
CA GLU A 367 -20.46 -14.74 -11.57
C GLU A 367 -19.80 -15.94 -10.89
N ARG A 368 -19.28 -16.85 -11.69
CA ARG A 368 -18.54 -18.02 -11.24
C ARG A 368 -17.18 -18.05 -11.94
N PRO A 369 -16.22 -17.31 -11.43
CA PRO A 369 -14.86 -17.30 -11.98
C PRO A 369 -14.24 -18.70 -11.90
N ALA A 370 -13.64 -19.16 -13.00
CA ALA A 370 -12.96 -20.44 -13.07
C ALA A 370 -11.92 -20.42 -14.22
N PRO A 371 -10.94 -21.33 -14.24
CA PRO A 371 -10.08 -21.51 -15.41
C PRO A 371 -10.89 -21.79 -16.67
N GLY A 372 -10.67 -21.00 -17.74
CA GLY A 372 -11.48 -21.04 -18.98
C GLY A 372 -12.71 -20.14 -18.96
N ASN A 373 -13.10 -19.60 -17.80
CA ASN A 373 -14.17 -18.62 -17.63
C ASN A 373 -13.62 -17.40 -16.87
N GLU A 374 -12.56 -16.81 -17.41
CA GLU A 374 -11.88 -15.65 -16.81
C GLU A 374 -12.70 -14.35 -17.04
N ILE A 375 -13.53 -14.31 -18.11
CA ILE A 375 -14.26 -13.10 -18.53
C ILE A 375 -15.69 -13.47 -18.89
N ALA A 376 -16.65 -12.65 -18.49
CA ALA A 376 -18.05 -12.76 -18.91
C ALA A 376 -18.21 -12.27 -20.37
N ARG A 377 -18.04 -13.18 -21.33
CA ARG A 377 -18.02 -12.87 -22.77
C ARG A 377 -19.31 -12.25 -23.28
N ASP A 378 -20.46 -12.70 -22.78
CA ASP A 378 -21.77 -12.18 -23.15
C ASP A 378 -21.87 -10.67 -22.88
N ARG A 379 -21.29 -10.19 -21.80
CA ARG A 379 -21.26 -8.76 -21.45
C ARG A 379 -20.19 -7.99 -22.23
N LEU A 380 -19.10 -8.63 -22.61
CA LEU A 380 -18.09 -8.00 -23.47
C LEU A 380 -18.68 -7.61 -24.82
N PHE A 381 -19.50 -8.50 -25.43
CA PHE A 381 -20.20 -8.21 -26.68
C PHE A 381 -21.24 -7.11 -26.52
N ALA A 382 -21.98 -7.07 -25.42
CA ALA A 382 -22.96 -6.00 -25.15
C ALA A 382 -22.27 -4.62 -25.00
N LEU A 383 -21.12 -4.53 -24.33
CA LEU A 383 -20.35 -3.29 -24.23
C LEU A 383 -19.77 -2.84 -25.58
N SER A 384 -19.33 -3.77 -26.43
CA SER A 384 -18.75 -3.46 -27.74
C SER A 384 -19.82 -3.08 -28.80
N ALA A 385 -21.05 -3.57 -28.66
CA ALA A 385 -22.13 -3.34 -29.62
C ALA A 385 -22.91 -2.05 -29.36
N GLY A 386 -22.65 -1.30 -28.28
CA GLY A 386 -23.38 -0.06 -27.98
C GLY A 386 -24.89 -0.22 -27.79
N SER A 387 -25.39 -1.46 -27.68
CA SER A 387 -26.81 -1.75 -27.54
C SER A 387 -27.22 -1.72 -26.07
N ALA A 388 -28.16 -0.83 -25.74
CA ALA A 388 -28.87 -0.89 -24.48
C ALA A 388 -29.51 -2.27 -24.29
N PRO A 389 -29.53 -2.83 -23.08
CA PRO A 389 -30.22 -4.09 -22.84
C PRO A 389 -31.71 -3.90 -23.12
N ARG A 390 -32.27 -4.83 -23.89
CA ARG A 390 -33.74 -4.96 -24.06
C ARG A 390 -34.35 -5.48 -22.76
#